data_f4830993e043680e7c06cd7e59e5d60f
#
_entry.id   f4830993e043680e7c06cd7e59e5d60f
#
_cell.length_a   1.000
_cell.length_b   1.000
_cell.length_c   1.000
_cell.angle_alpha   90.00
_cell.angle_beta   90.00
_cell.angle_gamma   90.00
#
_symmetry.space_group_name_H-M   'P 1'
#
loop_
_entity.id
_entity.type
_entity.pdbx_description
1 polymer ?
#
loop_
_entity_poly.entity_id
_entity_poly.type
_entity_poly.pdbx_seq_one_letter_code
_entity_poly.pdbx_strand_id
1 'polypeptide(L)'
;RPVIGAEMAFADYITRVSARQPELSGWKGLVMEEVAKIDLYPLLNYVFFDEGSGVIPKRYVLFTSPAPTASFSDERIPGGTLDKYYQVLNIFGYRMIKHPTVKVQIVGNNDNTTASEKSLDLSKQRAQVVYDYLKNVWNISPDRMSMDARALPKTPSTTSDKDPQSKALSIIENRRAELWFSGEPEEVWQVMRPILDNDPKILPSPETMNFTMKNGIEEDLVASRRIEVKRGDKPWNTLTNVGVKEPSFTWDWKNKAADELSESVTEETPFSARLIITSKNGTECV
;
A
#
# COMPACT_ATOMS: atom_id res chain seq x y z
N ARG A 1 6.13 -50.11 -21.80
CA ARG A 1 5.57 -49.01 -21.00
C ARG A 1 6.46 -47.82 -21.21
N PRO A 2 5.98 -46.70 -21.73
CA PRO A 2 6.80 -45.49 -21.77
C PRO A 2 7.16 -45.12 -20.30
N VAL A 3 8.43 -44.88 -20.05
CA VAL A 3 8.89 -44.31 -18.79
C VAL A 3 8.44 -42.86 -18.83
N ILE A 4 7.38 -42.55 -18.10
CA ILE A 4 6.88 -41.20 -17.98
C ILE A 4 7.71 -40.55 -16.88
N GLY A 5 8.78 -39.85 -17.27
CA GLY A 5 9.56 -39.00 -16.38
C GLY A 5 9.28 -37.54 -16.72
N ALA A 6 8.90 -36.77 -15.74
CA ALA A 6 8.95 -35.32 -15.83
C ALA A 6 10.25 -34.86 -15.18
N GLU A 7 11.07 -34.14 -15.92
CA GLU A 7 12.28 -33.52 -15.40
C GLU A 7 12.08 -32.02 -15.32
N MET A 8 12.34 -31.44 -14.18
CA MET A 8 12.28 -30.01 -13.96
C MET A 8 13.59 -29.53 -13.33
N ALA A 9 14.12 -28.44 -13.86
CA ALA A 9 15.31 -27.81 -13.35
C ALA A 9 15.07 -26.32 -13.11
N PHE A 10 15.65 -25.80 -12.05
CA PHE A 10 15.80 -24.35 -11.89
C PHE A 10 16.79 -23.83 -12.91
N ALA A 11 16.37 -22.89 -13.76
CA ALA A 11 17.22 -22.32 -14.79
C ALA A 11 18.02 -21.11 -14.30
N ASP A 12 17.64 -20.51 -13.18
CA ASP A 12 18.24 -19.28 -12.71
C ASP A 12 19.20 -19.53 -11.53
N TYR A 13 20.29 -18.80 -11.61
CA TYR A 13 21.28 -18.70 -10.54
C TYR A 13 21.26 -17.26 -9.99
N ILE A 14 21.75 -17.09 -8.78
CA ILE A 14 22.04 -15.75 -8.25
C ILE A 14 23.12 -15.13 -9.15
N THR A 15 22.69 -14.23 -10.03
CA THR A 15 23.60 -13.50 -10.92
C THR A 15 24.06 -12.17 -10.34
N ARG A 16 23.38 -11.68 -9.32
CA ARG A 16 23.74 -10.46 -8.59
C ARG A 16 23.98 -10.77 -7.13
N VAL A 17 25.24 -10.86 -6.81
CA VAL A 17 25.68 -10.77 -5.41
C VAL A 17 25.59 -9.30 -5.04
N SER A 18 24.89 -8.97 -3.95
CA SER A 18 24.98 -7.62 -3.42
C SER A 18 26.43 -7.35 -3.03
N ALA A 19 26.89 -6.11 -3.16
CA ALA A 19 28.24 -5.73 -2.69
C ALA A 19 28.48 -6.04 -1.19
N ARG A 20 27.41 -6.42 -0.49
CA ARG A 20 27.42 -6.77 0.94
C ARG A 20 27.64 -8.26 1.23
N GLN A 21 27.50 -9.15 0.22
CA GLN A 21 27.63 -10.60 0.41
C GLN A 21 28.44 -11.23 -0.75
N PRO A 22 29.71 -10.85 -0.94
CA PRO A 22 30.56 -11.39 -2.02
C PRO A 22 30.80 -12.90 -1.92
N GLU A 23 30.66 -13.48 -0.72
CA GLU A 23 30.78 -14.92 -0.44
C GLU A 23 29.71 -15.76 -1.14
N LEU A 24 28.60 -15.17 -1.52
CA LEU A 24 27.53 -15.86 -2.26
C LEU A 24 27.78 -15.93 -3.76
N SER A 25 28.91 -15.41 -4.26
CA SER A 25 29.24 -15.46 -5.68
C SER A 25 29.36 -16.89 -6.16
N GLY A 26 28.54 -17.26 -7.17
CA GLY A 26 28.48 -18.61 -7.72
C GLY A 26 27.62 -19.60 -6.93
N TRP A 27 26.97 -19.17 -5.86
CA TRP A 27 26.02 -20.00 -5.13
C TRP A 27 24.73 -20.21 -5.96
N LYS A 28 24.22 -21.45 -5.94
CA LYS A 28 23.01 -21.83 -6.68
C LYS A 28 21.87 -21.97 -5.69
N GLY A 29 20.95 -21.01 -5.69
CA GLY A 29 19.82 -21.04 -4.78
C GLY A 29 19.04 -19.74 -4.78
N LEU A 30 18.18 -19.58 -3.78
CA LEU A 30 17.38 -18.39 -3.56
C LEU A 30 17.93 -17.67 -2.34
N VAL A 31 18.18 -16.39 -2.49
CA VAL A 31 18.56 -15.51 -1.39
C VAL A 31 17.40 -14.60 -1.07
N MET A 32 17.07 -14.51 0.20
CA MET A 32 16.10 -13.56 0.73
C MET A 32 16.88 -12.46 1.44
N GLU A 33 16.91 -11.27 0.88
CA GLU A 33 17.58 -10.12 1.47
C GLU A 33 16.55 -9.28 2.22
N GLU A 34 16.74 -9.09 3.52
CA GLU A 34 15.98 -8.11 4.29
C GLU A 34 16.60 -6.74 4.07
N VAL A 35 15.87 -5.87 3.40
CA VAL A 35 16.29 -4.50 3.11
C VAL A 35 15.47 -3.54 3.95
N ALA A 36 16.14 -2.81 4.82
CA ALA A 36 15.53 -1.68 5.50
C ALA A 36 15.21 -0.60 4.44
N LYS A 37 13.95 -0.46 4.11
CA LYS A 37 13.46 0.57 3.20
C LYS A 37 12.71 1.63 4.00
N ILE A 38 13.17 2.87 3.90
CA ILE A 38 12.46 4.02 4.45
C ILE A 38 11.60 4.61 3.34
N ASP A 39 10.30 4.40 3.41
CA ASP A 39 9.33 5.08 2.57
C ASP A 39 8.81 6.33 3.28
N LEU A 40 8.85 7.47 2.59
CA LEU A 40 8.33 8.75 3.05
C LEU A 40 6.98 9.01 2.37
N TYR A 41 5.93 9.12 3.18
CA TYR A 41 4.60 9.48 2.69
C TYR A 41 4.30 10.93 3.05
N PRO A 42 4.33 11.87 2.08
CA PRO A 42 3.99 13.27 2.33
C PRO A 42 2.54 13.37 2.80
N LEU A 43 2.32 14.20 3.82
CA LEU A 43 1.01 14.40 4.41
C LEU A 43 0.44 15.73 3.92
N LEU A 44 -0.67 15.67 3.18
CA LEU A 44 -1.42 16.87 2.85
C LEU A 44 -2.26 17.30 4.05
N ASN A 45 -2.25 18.57 4.36
CA ASN A 45 -3.04 19.15 5.44
C ASN A 45 -4.48 19.50 4.98
N TYR A 46 -5.07 18.68 4.10
CA TYR A 46 -6.38 18.88 3.50
C TYR A 46 -7.29 17.68 3.76
N VAL A 47 -8.59 17.95 3.88
CA VAL A 47 -9.66 16.95 3.84
C VAL A 47 -10.57 17.31 2.69
N PHE A 48 -10.69 16.46 1.69
CA PHE A 48 -11.52 16.70 0.49
C PHE A 48 -12.95 16.23 0.69
N PHE A 49 -13.90 17.00 0.15
CA PHE A 49 -15.34 16.76 0.27
C PHE A 49 -15.98 16.45 -1.08
N ASP A 50 -17.11 15.75 -1.02
CA ASP A 50 -17.94 15.53 -2.19
C ASP A 50 -18.77 16.81 -2.52
N GLU A 51 -19.26 16.93 -3.74
CA GLU A 51 -20.01 18.09 -4.20
C GLU A 51 -21.26 18.32 -3.35
N GLY A 52 -21.48 19.57 -2.95
CA GLY A 52 -22.62 19.96 -2.16
C GLY A 52 -22.69 19.37 -0.75
N SER A 53 -21.64 18.66 -0.33
CA SER A 53 -21.60 17.96 0.96
C SER A 53 -20.70 18.67 1.97
N GLY A 54 -21.20 18.83 3.20
CA GLY A 54 -20.44 19.23 4.38
C GLY A 54 -20.08 18.04 5.29
N VAL A 55 -20.29 16.79 4.84
CA VAL A 55 -19.99 15.58 5.60
C VAL A 55 -18.62 15.02 5.16
N ILE A 56 -17.79 14.61 6.12
CA ILE A 56 -16.53 13.95 5.80
C ILE A 56 -16.83 12.66 5.04
N PRO A 57 -16.28 12.48 3.82
CA PRO A 57 -16.58 11.31 3.01
C PRO A 57 -16.16 9.99 3.64
N LYS A 58 -16.90 8.91 3.34
CA LYS A 58 -16.67 7.56 3.90
C LYS A 58 -15.29 6.94 3.56
N ARG A 59 -14.57 7.50 2.60
CA ARG A 59 -13.19 7.09 2.28
C ARG A 59 -12.21 7.39 3.43
N TYR A 60 -12.51 8.40 4.27
CA TYR A 60 -11.70 8.69 5.44
C TYR A 60 -12.03 7.73 6.59
N VAL A 61 -11.00 7.24 7.25
CA VAL A 61 -11.14 6.39 8.43
C VAL A 61 -11.35 7.28 9.65
N LEU A 62 -12.54 7.20 10.25
CA LEU A 62 -12.91 7.99 11.41
C LEU A 62 -13.26 7.08 12.58
N PHE A 63 -12.79 7.42 13.77
CA PHE A 63 -13.26 6.77 14.99
C PHE A 63 -14.63 7.33 15.40
N THR A 64 -15.47 6.47 15.93
CA THR A 64 -16.82 6.86 16.40
C THR A 64 -16.85 7.35 17.85
N SER A 65 -15.73 7.16 18.58
CA SER A 65 -15.57 7.56 19.98
C SER A 65 -14.10 7.79 20.31
N PRO A 66 -13.76 8.39 21.46
CA PRO A 66 -12.36 8.57 21.89
C PRO A 66 -11.62 7.28 22.23
N ALA A 67 -12.31 6.19 22.54
CA ALA A 67 -11.66 4.95 23.02
C ALA A 67 -10.55 4.41 22.11
N PRO A 68 -10.70 4.34 20.77
CA PRO A 68 -9.65 3.84 19.87
C PRO A 68 -8.41 4.73 19.80
N THR A 69 -8.49 6.00 20.21
CA THR A 69 -7.35 6.94 20.13
C THR A 69 -6.21 6.52 21.05
N ALA A 70 -6.50 5.81 22.14
CA ALA A 70 -5.49 5.35 23.11
C ALA A 70 -4.49 4.34 22.52
N SER A 71 -4.90 3.57 21.53
CA SER A 71 -4.06 2.55 20.87
C SER A 71 -3.56 2.97 19.48
N PHE A 72 -3.96 4.14 18.99
CA PHE A 72 -3.56 4.64 17.69
C PHE A 72 -2.10 5.08 17.68
N SER A 73 -1.39 4.76 16.60
CA SER A 73 -0.06 5.27 16.29
C SER A 73 0.04 5.50 14.78
N ASP A 74 0.55 6.66 14.38
CA ASP A 74 0.78 6.99 12.97
C ASP A 74 1.91 6.17 12.31
N GLU A 75 2.76 5.53 13.12
CA GLU A 75 3.82 4.61 12.68
C GLU A 75 3.30 3.21 12.32
N ARG A 76 2.05 2.88 12.69
CA ARG A 76 1.44 1.57 12.52
C ARG A 76 0.31 1.54 11.51
N ILE A 77 0.21 2.54 10.67
CA ILE A 77 -0.85 2.60 9.64
C ILE A 77 -0.43 1.71 8.48
N PRO A 78 -1.14 0.59 8.23
CA PRO A 78 -0.82 -0.32 7.14
C PRO A 78 -1.17 0.30 5.78
N GLY A 79 -0.67 -0.32 4.71
CA GLY A 79 -1.03 0.03 3.35
C GLY A 79 -0.19 1.15 2.73
N GLY A 80 -0.62 1.59 1.56
CA GLY A 80 0.10 2.57 0.74
C GLY A 80 -0.28 4.02 1.04
N THR A 81 0.08 4.89 0.11
CA THR A 81 -0.10 6.36 0.24
C THR A 81 -1.54 6.76 0.53
N LEU A 82 -2.52 6.18 -0.17
CA LEU A 82 -3.93 6.54 0.02
C LEU A 82 -4.48 6.03 1.35
N ASP A 83 -4.09 4.82 1.78
CA ASP A 83 -4.53 4.26 3.07
C ASP A 83 -4.05 5.13 4.22
N LYS A 84 -2.79 5.57 4.17
CA LYS A 84 -2.23 6.50 5.15
C LYS A 84 -2.91 7.86 5.08
N TYR A 85 -3.15 8.38 3.88
CA TYR A 85 -3.83 9.67 3.69
C TYR A 85 -5.27 9.68 4.23
N TYR A 86 -6.01 8.57 4.07
CA TYR A 86 -7.36 8.47 4.62
C TYR A 86 -7.41 8.46 6.15
N GLN A 87 -6.27 8.31 6.83
CA GLN A 87 -6.12 8.47 8.26
C GLN A 87 -5.72 9.90 8.70
N VAL A 88 -5.69 10.87 7.78
CA VAL A 88 -5.12 12.21 8.01
C VAL A 88 -5.64 12.91 9.28
N LEU A 89 -6.93 12.80 9.57
CA LEU A 89 -7.51 13.39 10.79
C LEU A 89 -7.10 12.65 12.06
N ASN A 90 -6.91 11.34 11.98
CA ASN A 90 -6.37 10.54 13.09
C ASN A 90 -4.90 10.88 13.34
N ILE A 91 -4.12 11.04 12.28
CA ILE A 91 -2.71 11.40 12.35
C ILE A 91 -2.55 12.78 13.01
N PHE A 92 -3.29 13.78 12.55
CA PHE A 92 -3.21 15.13 13.14
C PHE A 92 -3.74 15.16 14.56
N GLY A 93 -4.84 14.47 14.87
CA GLY A 93 -5.36 14.38 16.24
C GLY A 93 -4.32 13.77 17.19
N TYR A 94 -3.72 12.65 16.81
CA TYR A 94 -2.67 11.97 17.57
C TYR A 94 -1.44 12.84 17.80
N ARG A 95 -0.95 13.50 16.74
CA ARG A 95 0.22 14.36 16.83
C ARG A 95 -0.06 15.64 17.64
N MET A 96 -1.25 16.23 17.52
CA MET A 96 -1.66 17.37 18.35
C MET A 96 -1.77 17.03 19.84
N ILE A 97 -2.12 15.80 20.20
CA ILE A 97 -2.07 15.37 21.61
C ILE A 97 -0.62 15.34 22.11
N LYS A 98 0.32 14.84 21.29
CA LYS A 98 1.74 14.78 21.65
C LYS A 98 2.42 16.15 21.68
N HIS A 99 1.90 17.11 20.90
CA HIS A 99 2.42 18.47 20.78
C HIS A 99 1.35 19.49 21.25
N PRO A 100 1.15 19.64 22.58
CA PRO A 100 0.02 20.37 23.14
C PRO A 100 0.06 21.89 22.93
N THR A 101 1.20 22.44 22.54
CA THR A 101 1.39 23.89 22.25
C THR A 101 0.92 24.28 20.86
N VAL A 102 0.84 23.32 19.94
CA VAL A 102 0.43 23.56 18.55
C VAL A 102 -1.05 23.86 18.46
N LYS A 103 -1.39 24.91 17.73
CA LYS A 103 -2.76 25.33 17.42
C LYS A 103 -3.08 25.04 15.96
N VAL A 104 -4.37 24.91 15.64
CA VAL A 104 -4.83 24.69 14.26
C VAL A 104 -5.94 25.65 13.89
N GLN A 105 -5.85 26.27 12.71
CA GLN A 105 -6.95 26.93 12.05
C GLN A 105 -7.51 26.01 10.98
N ILE A 106 -8.81 25.74 11.02
CA ILE A 106 -9.52 24.89 10.07
C ILE A 106 -10.31 25.80 9.14
N VAL A 107 -9.96 25.78 7.84
CA VAL A 107 -10.58 26.64 6.83
C VAL A 107 -11.37 25.80 5.87
N GLY A 108 -12.68 25.88 5.91
CA GLY A 108 -13.55 25.24 4.93
C GLY A 108 -13.58 26.01 3.63
N ASN A 109 -13.48 25.32 2.51
CA ASN A 109 -13.47 25.89 1.18
C ASN A 109 -14.41 25.14 0.25
N ASN A 110 -14.90 25.85 -0.76
CA ASN A 110 -15.77 25.35 -1.83
C ASN A 110 -15.07 25.50 -3.20
N ASP A 111 -15.68 24.99 -4.26
CA ASP A 111 -15.18 25.16 -5.63
C ASP A 111 -15.83 26.35 -6.38
N ASN A 112 -16.83 26.95 -5.80
CA ASN A 112 -17.55 28.11 -6.34
C ASN A 112 -18.23 27.88 -7.71
N THR A 113 -18.56 26.65 -8.09
CA THR A 113 -19.15 26.32 -9.40
C THR A 113 -20.67 26.26 -9.37
N THR A 114 -21.27 25.53 -8.45
CA THR A 114 -22.73 25.35 -8.32
C THR A 114 -23.33 26.26 -7.25
N ALA A 115 -24.66 26.35 -7.19
CA ALA A 115 -25.33 27.16 -6.18
C ALA A 115 -24.99 26.77 -4.75
N SER A 116 -24.88 25.47 -4.45
CA SER A 116 -24.45 24.96 -3.15
C SER A 116 -22.98 25.30 -2.87
N GLU A 117 -22.10 25.16 -3.86
CA GLU A 117 -20.67 25.44 -3.74
C GLU A 117 -20.35 26.96 -3.67
N LYS A 118 -21.32 27.83 -3.94
CA LYS A 118 -21.20 29.28 -3.71
C LYS A 118 -21.59 29.70 -2.30
N SER A 119 -22.23 28.81 -1.53
CA SER A 119 -22.68 29.10 -0.16
C SER A 119 -21.56 29.04 0.84
N LEU A 120 -21.32 30.12 1.58
CA LEU A 120 -20.40 30.12 2.70
C LEU A 120 -20.86 29.22 3.86
N ASP A 121 -22.14 28.89 3.94
CA ASP A 121 -22.63 27.97 4.96
C ASP A 121 -22.13 26.54 4.71
N LEU A 122 -21.97 26.13 3.44
CA LEU A 122 -21.35 24.85 3.13
C LEU A 122 -19.88 24.79 3.54
N SER A 123 -19.11 25.85 3.26
CA SER A 123 -17.71 25.89 3.70
C SER A 123 -17.58 25.94 5.22
N LYS A 124 -18.48 26.63 5.92
CA LYS A 124 -18.55 26.57 7.41
C LYS A 124 -18.83 25.15 7.90
N GLN A 125 -19.77 24.45 7.29
CA GLN A 125 -20.07 23.05 7.63
C GLN A 125 -18.85 22.14 7.46
N ARG A 126 -18.09 22.32 6.37
CA ARG A 126 -16.84 21.57 6.13
C ARG A 126 -15.78 21.83 7.21
N ALA A 127 -15.62 23.07 7.64
CA ALA A 127 -14.73 23.38 8.76
C ALA A 127 -15.25 22.79 10.07
N GLN A 128 -16.56 22.91 10.31
CA GLN A 128 -17.20 22.46 11.55
C GLN A 128 -17.08 20.97 11.79
N VAL A 129 -17.33 20.13 10.77
CA VAL A 129 -17.25 18.68 10.95
C VAL A 129 -15.83 18.20 11.25
N VAL A 130 -14.81 18.87 10.71
CA VAL A 130 -13.40 18.59 11.03
C VAL A 130 -13.08 19.05 12.45
N TYR A 131 -13.53 20.25 12.82
CA TYR A 131 -13.39 20.79 14.19
C TYR A 131 -14.03 19.86 15.23
N ASP A 132 -15.28 19.43 14.97
CA ASP A 132 -16.03 18.57 15.88
C ASP A 132 -15.35 17.19 16.01
N TYR A 133 -14.80 16.65 14.93
CA TYR A 133 -14.05 15.41 14.98
C TYR A 133 -12.82 15.53 15.89
N LEU A 134 -11.99 16.56 15.70
CA LEU A 134 -10.80 16.77 16.53
C LEU A 134 -11.15 17.04 17.99
N LYS A 135 -12.23 17.79 18.25
CA LYS A 135 -12.70 18.08 19.59
C LYS A 135 -13.27 16.85 20.30
N ASN A 136 -14.21 16.15 19.65
CA ASN A 136 -15.04 15.15 20.32
C ASN A 136 -14.37 13.76 20.35
N VAL A 137 -13.53 13.45 19.38
CA VAL A 137 -12.84 12.16 19.26
C VAL A 137 -11.43 12.26 19.83
N TRP A 138 -10.68 13.27 19.46
CA TRP A 138 -9.30 13.45 19.86
C TRP A 138 -9.13 14.34 21.11
N ASN A 139 -10.22 14.87 21.67
CA ASN A 139 -10.22 15.74 22.86
C ASN A 139 -9.27 16.95 22.71
N ILE A 140 -9.11 17.48 21.49
CA ILE A 140 -8.32 18.69 21.29
C ILE A 140 -9.09 19.87 21.84
N SER A 141 -8.44 20.63 22.73
CA SER A 141 -9.07 21.75 23.43
C SER A 141 -9.51 22.86 22.47
N PRO A 142 -10.71 23.44 22.63
CA PRO A 142 -11.23 24.52 21.79
C PRO A 142 -10.35 25.75 21.71
N ASP A 143 -9.59 26.10 22.75
CA ASP A 143 -8.66 27.24 22.78
C ASP A 143 -7.43 27.03 21.83
N ARG A 144 -7.23 25.81 21.37
CA ARG A 144 -6.21 25.45 20.39
C ARG A 144 -6.71 25.41 18.96
N MET A 145 -8.01 25.61 18.75
CA MET A 145 -8.64 25.44 17.44
C MET A 145 -9.44 26.69 17.07
N SER A 146 -9.34 27.09 15.81
CA SER A 146 -10.18 28.15 15.25
C SER A 146 -10.72 27.71 13.87
N MET A 147 -11.80 28.36 13.45
CA MET A 147 -12.44 28.06 12.15
C MET A 147 -12.54 29.30 11.29
N ASP A 148 -12.47 29.08 9.98
CA ASP A 148 -12.76 30.08 8.95
C ASP A 148 -13.47 29.40 7.77
N ALA A 149 -14.07 30.20 6.89
CA ALA A 149 -14.80 29.71 5.73
C ALA A 149 -14.60 30.62 4.53
N ARG A 150 -14.39 30.03 3.35
CA ARG A 150 -14.16 30.76 2.10
C ARG A 150 -14.94 30.12 0.94
N ALA A 151 -15.33 30.94 -0.01
CA ALA A 151 -15.95 30.47 -1.25
C ALA A 151 -14.96 29.70 -2.15
N LEU A 152 -13.66 30.02 -2.05
CA LEU A 152 -12.56 29.34 -2.70
C LEU A 152 -11.36 29.31 -1.76
N PRO A 153 -10.46 28.31 -1.87
CA PRO A 153 -9.18 28.34 -1.19
C PRO A 153 -8.38 29.60 -1.49
N LYS A 154 -7.50 30.01 -0.57
CA LYS A 154 -6.59 31.13 -0.82
C LYS A 154 -5.71 30.90 -2.06
N THR A 155 -5.32 29.65 -2.26
CA THR A 155 -4.63 29.18 -3.46
C THR A 155 -5.49 28.10 -4.11
N PRO A 156 -6.40 28.48 -5.03
CA PRO A 156 -7.25 27.51 -5.70
C PRO A 156 -6.44 26.59 -6.62
N SER A 157 -6.82 25.33 -6.68
CA SER A 157 -6.31 24.42 -7.70
C SER A 157 -6.87 24.86 -9.06
N THR A 158 -5.97 25.08 -10.00
CA THR A 158 -6.28 25.46 -11.39
C THR A 158 -5.40 24.66 -12.32
N THR A 159 -5.84 24.48 -13.56
CA THR A 159 -5.01 23.89 -14.59
C THR A 159 -5.07 24.71 -15.86
N SER A 160 -3.92 24.89 -16.51
CA SER A 160 -3.81 25.42 -17.88
C SER A 160 -4.06 24.34 -18.93
N ASP A 161 -4.13 23.08 -18.51
CA ASP A 161 -4.41 21.95 -19.39
C ASP A 161 -5.81 22.11 -20.01
N LYS A 162 -5.93 21.79 -21.31
CA LYS A 162 -7.20 21.79 -22.02
C LYS A 162 -7.98 20.50 -21.81
N ASP A 163 -7.36 19.49 -21.22
CA ASP A 163 -7.99 18.22 -20.93
C ASP A 163 -9.17 18.39 -19.95
N PRO A 164 -10.39 17.95 -20.31
CA PRO A 164 -11.56 18.04 -19.43
C PRO A 164 -11.39 17.34 -18.10
N GLN A 165 -10.63 16.24 -18.04
CA GLN A 165 -10.41 15.48 -16.83
C GLN A 165 -9.53 16.27 -15.85
N SER A 166 -8.45 16.87 -16.32
CA SER A 166 -7.58 17.73 -15.50
C SER A 166 -8.34 18.94 -14.93
N LYS A 167 -9.25 19.52 -15.71
CA LYS A 167 -10.14 20.61 -15.24
C LYS A 167 -11.09 20.14 -14.15
N ALA A 168 -11.72 18.98 -14.33
CA ALA A 168 -12.62 18.42 -13.35
C ALA A 168 -11.89 18.13 -12.02
N LEU A 169 -10.69 17.57 -12.08
CA LEU A 169 -9.87 17.30 -10.90
C LEU A 169 -9.49 18.59 -10.15
N SER A 170 -9.10 19.66 -10.86
CA SER A 170 -8.77 20.94 -10.22
C SER A 170 -9.97 21.58 -9.50
N ILE A 171 -11.19 21.40 -10.02
CA ILE A 171 -12.41 21.82 -9.35
C ILE A 171 -12.63 21.01 -8.06
N ILE A 172 -12.53 19.67 -8.16
CA ILE A 172 -12.72 18.77 -7.01
C ILE A 172 -11.74 19.09 -5.87
N GLU A 173 -10.49 19.40 -6.18
CA GLU A 173 -9.48 19.76 -5.17
C GLU A 173 -9.80 21.03 -4.37
N ASN A 174 -10.66 21.91 -4.88
CA ASN A 174 -11.08 23.11 -4.16
C ASN A 174 -12.12 22.84 -3.08
N ARG A 175 -12.83 21.69 -3.12
CA ARG A 175 -13.80 21.26 -2.12
C ARG A 175 -13.08 20.65 -0.92
N ARG A 176 -12.45 21.47 -0.08
CA ARG A 176 -11.60 20.97 1.01
C ARG A 176 -11.70 21.78 2.29
N ALA A 177 -11.42 21.14 3.39
CA ALA A 177 -11.02 21.82 4.61
C ALA A 177 -9.48 21.80 4.70
N GLU A 178 -8.88 22.96 4.93
CA GLU A 178 -7.44 23.13 5.11
C GLU A 178 -7.12 23.26 6.59
N LEU A 179 -6.13 22.53 7.07
CA LEU A 179 -5.65 22.59 8.46
C LEU A 179 -4.32 23.36 8.50
N TRP A 180 -4.36 24.57 9.05
CA TRP A 180 -3.18 25.44 9.17
C TRP A 180 -2.68 25.42 10.60
N PHE A 181 -1.52 24.79 10.80
CA PHE A 181 -0.90 24.66 12.12
C PHE A 181 -0.01 25.85 12.44
N SER A 182 0.01 26.25 13.71
CA SER A 182 0.81 27.36 14.21
C SER A 182 1.32 27.08 15.64
N GLY A 183 2.48 27.64 15.94
CA GLY A 183 3.20 27.43 17.20
C GLY A 183 4.70 27.56 16.96
N GLU A 184 5.52 27.02 17.85
CA GLU A 184 6.95 26.93 17.66
C GLU A 184 7.28 26.08 16.42
N PRO A 185 8.21 26.50 15.54
CA PRO A 185 8.46 25.85 14.26
C PRO A 185 8.77 24.35 14.35
N GLU A 186 9.53 23.93 15.37
CA GLU A 186 9.89 22.54 15.59
C GLU A 186 8.65 21.70 15.95
N GLU A 187 7.79 22.22 16.84
CA GLU A 187 6.56 21.56 17.25
C GLU A 187 5.57 21.44 16.08
N VAL A 188 5.44 22.49 15.26
CA VAL A 188 4.62 22.48 14.04
C VAL A 188 5.17 21.45 13.04
N TRP A 189 6.49 21.36 12.90
CA TRP A 189 7.12 20.36 12.07
C TRP A 189 6.76 18.94 12.51
N GLN A 190 6.79 18.66 13.83
CA GLN A 190 6.44 17.33 14.35
C GLN A 190 4.97 16.94 14.04
N VAL A 191 4.06 17.91 13.97
CA VAL A 191 2.67 17.67 13.57
C VAL A 191 2.57 17.44 12.06
N MET A 192 3.33 18.17 11.25
CA MET A 192 3.23 18.18 9.78
C MET A 192 4.16 17.20 9.07
N ARG A 193 5.14 16.63 9.76
CA ARG A 193 6.16 15.76 9.16
C ARG A 193 5.55 14.62 8.35
N PRO A 194 6.19 14.15 7.29
CA PRO A 194 5.79 12.95 6.56
C PRO A 194 5.63 11.74 7.48
N ILE A 195 4.86 10.76 7.06
CA ILE A 195 4.84 9.45 7.70
C ILE A 195 6.06 8.68 7.22
N LEU A 196 6.82 8.16 8.16
CA LEU A 196 7.93 7.26 7.93
C LEU A 196 7.42 5.83 8.03
N ASP A 197 7.63 5.06 6.99
CA ASP A 197 7.42 3.62 6.97
C ASP A 197 8.78 2.96 6.94
N ASN A 198 9.12 2.29 8.04
CA ASN A 198 10.41 1.62 8.23
C ASN A 198 10.24 0.10 8.16
N ASP A 199 9.13 -0.40 7.60
CA ASP A 199 8.93 -1.83 7.51
C ASP A 199 10.02 -2.45 6.63
N PRO A 200 10.80 -3.41 7.15
CA PRO A 200 11.78 -4.11 6.36
C PRO A 200 11.09 -4.85 5.22
N LYS A 201 11.63 -4.72 4.02
CA LYS A 201 11.15 -5.47 2.85
C LYS A 201 12.05 -6.64 2.58
N ILE A 202 11.45 -7.80 2.42
CA ILE A 202 12.16 -8.98 1.98
C ILE A 202 12.18 -8.96 0.46
N LEU A 203 13.39 -8.90 -0.10
CA LEU A 203 13.61 -8.94 -1.55
C LEU A 203 14.18 -10.30 -1.92
N PRO A 204 13.46 -11.09 -2.72
CA PRO A 204 13.98 -12.34 -3.24
C PRO A 204 14.97 -12.08 -4.37
N SER A 205 16.03 -12.87 -4.41
CA SER A 205 16.97 -12.90 -5.53
C SER A 205 17.21 -14.35 -5.97
N PRO A 206 16.87 -14.72 -7.23
CA PRO A 206 16.24 -13.89 -8.27
C PRO A 206 14.76 -13.56 -7.95
N GLU A 207 14.20 -12.52 -8.57
CA GLU A 207 12.79 -12.12 -8.40
C GLU A 207 11.81 -13.09 -9.09
N THR A 208 12.30 -13.89 -10.01
CA THR A 208 11.52 -14.89 -10.75
C THR A 208 12.17 -16.26 -10.64
N MET A 209 11.35 -17.30 -10.65
CA MET A 209 11.81 -18.69 -10.79
C MET A 209 11.45 -19.20 -12.19
N ASN A 210 12.45 -19.69 -12.91
CA ASN A 210 12.25 -20.30 -14.23
C ASN A 210 12.34 -21.83 -14.11
N PHE A 211 11.29 -22.49 -14.56
CA PHE A 211 11.21 -23.94 -14.63
C PHE A 211 11.33 -24.42 -16.08
N THR A 212 12.30 -25.25 -16.35
CA THR A 212 12.40 -25.96 -17.61
C THR A 212 11.78 -27.34 -17.46
N MET A 213 10.84 -27.68 -18.34
CA MET A 213 10.03 -28.88 -18.25
C MET A 213 10.28 -29.79 -19.43
N LYS A 214 10.55 -31.05 -19.15
CA LYS A 214 10.61 -32.13 -20.19
C LYS A 214 9.65 -33.23 -19.76
N ASN A 215 8.85 -33.70 -20.68
CA ASN A 215 8.00 -34.86 -20.45
C ASN A 215 8.06 -35.80 -21.66
N GLY A 216 7.81 -37.07 -21.41
CA GLY A 216 7.75 -38.12 -22.46
C GLY A 216 6.32 -38.44 -22.89
N ILE A 217 5.32 -37.60 -22.54
CA ILE A 217 3.93 -37.80 -22.93
C ILE A 217 3.64 -37.01 -24.20
N GLU A 218 2.95 -37.64 -25.17
CA GLU A 218 2.47 -36.93 -26.36
C GLU A 218 1.56 -35.77 -25.95
N GLU A 219 1.83 -34.59 -26.48
CA GLU A 219 1.19 -33.33 -26.07
C GLU A 219 -0.34 -33.34 -26.18
N ASP A 220 -0.85 -34.03 -27.21
CA ASP A 220 -2.30 -34.17 -27.42
C ASP A 220 -3.00 -35.07 -26.41
N LEU A 221 -2.28 -35.83 -25.62
CA LEU A 221 -2.82 -36.61 -24.47
C LEU A 221 -2.82 -35.79 -23.14
N VAL A 222 -2.15 -34.68 -23.08
CA VAL A 222 -2.08 -33.84 -21.86
C VAL A 222 -3.32 -32.96 -21.76
N ALA A 223 -3.99 -33.01 -20.64
CA ALA A 223 -5.12 -32.12 -20.30
C ALA A 223 -4.66 -30.84 -19.58
N SER A 224 -3.77 -30.99 -18.61
CA SER A 224 -3.24 -29.86 -17.85
C SER A 224 -1.89 -30.17 -17.23
N ARG A 225 -1.17 -29.12 -16.86
CA ARG A 225 0.05 -29.20 -16.06
C ARG A 225 -0.07 -28.27 -14.84
N ARG A 226 0.54 -28.69 -13.73
CA ARG A 226 0.74 -27.82 -12.56
C ARG A 226 2.10 -28.07 -11.96
N ILE A 227 2.65 -27.07 -11.32
CA ILE A 227 3.90 -27.18 -10.57
C ILE A 227 3.56 -27.00 -9.08
N GLU A 228 3.89 -27.98 -8.27
CA GLU A 228 3.78 -27.91 -6.83
C GLU A 228 5.15 -27.59 -6.23
N VAL A 229 5.22 -26.49 -5.49
CA VAL A 229 6.45 -26.04 -4.80
C VAL A 229 6.29 -26.30 -3.32
N LYS A 230 7.31 -26.91 -2.71
CA LYS A 230 7.40 -27.14 -1.28
C LYS A 230 8.58 -26.37 -0.70
N ARG A 231 8.45 -25.99 0.58
CA ARG A 231 9.52 -25.48 1.42
C ARG A 231 9.76 -26.48 2.56
N GLY A 232 10.90 -27.18 2.51
CA GLY A 232 11.08 -28.38 3.29
C GLY A 232 9.99 -29.41 2.95
N ASP A 233 9.35 -29.96 3.97
CA ASP A 233 8.27 -30.96 3.78
C ASP A 233 6.89 -30.33 3.61
N LYS A 234 6.75 -29.02 3.77
CA LYS A 234 5.44 -28.33 3.72
C LYS A 234 5.12 -27.84 2.31
N PRO A 235 3.88 -28.06 1.82
CA PRO A 235 3.41 -27.40 0.61
C PRO A 235 3.53 -25.88 0.74
N TRP A 236 4.07 -25.22 -0.27
CA TRP A 236 4.23 -23.77 -0.27
C TRP A 236 3.38 -23.07 -1.33
N ASN A 237 3.40 -23.59 -2.57
CA ASN A 237 2.56 -23.05 -3.64
C ASN A 237 2.19 -24.10 -4.68
N THR A 238 1.08 -23.84 -5.39
CA THR A 238 0.65 -24.62 -6.54
C THR A 238 0.41 -23.69 -7.73
N LEU A 239 1.22 -23.84 -8.78
CA LEU A 239 1.16 -23.05 -9.99
C LEU A 239 0.31 -23.79 -11.02
N THR A 240 -0.87 -23.27 -11.33
CA THR A 240 -1.86 -23.94 -12.19
C THR A 240 -1.89 -23.44 -13.64
N ASN A 241 -1.37 -22.24 -13.90
CA ASN A 241 -1.36 -21.62 -15.24
C ASN A 241 -0.13 -22.06 -16.08
N VAL A 242 0.32 -23.29 -15.90
CA VAL A 242 1.45 -23.85 -16.62
C VAL A 242 0.96 -24.34 -17.98
N GLY A 243 1.44 -23.72 -19.05
CA GLY A 243 1.06 -24.07 -20.42
C GLY A 243 1.34 -25.55 -20.74
N VAL A 244 0.49 -26.16 -21.55
CA VAL A 244 0.56 -27.60 -21.87
C VAL A 244 1.72 -27.91 -22.80
N LYS A 245 2.09 -26.99 -23.70
CA LYS A 245 3.08 -27.18 -24.75
C LYS A 245 4.41 -26.46 -24.48
N GLU A 246 4.41 -25.48 -23.64
CA GLU A 246 5.58 -24.63 -23.37
C GLU A 246 6.67 -25.46 -22.68
N PRO A 247 7.94 -25.41 -23.18
CA PRO A 247 9.05 -26.12 -22.55
C PRO A 247 9.53 -25.47 -21.24
N SER A 248 9.05 -24.26 -20.95
CA SER A 248 9.45 -23.51 -19.76
C SER A 248 8.28 -22.74 -19.17
N PHE A 249 8.35 -22.42 -17.89
CA PHE A 249 7.40 -21.61 -17.17
C PHE A 249 8.17 -20.66 -16.23
N THR A 250 7.83 -19.37 -16.28
CA THR A 250 8.39 -18.35 -15.40
C THR A 250 7.36 -17.97 -14.35
N TRP A 251 7.72 -18.10 -13.10
CA TRP A 251 6.91 -17.66 -11.95
C TRP A 251 7.52 -16.42 -11.34
N ASP A 252 6.78 -15.31 -11.36
CA ASP A 252 7.08 -14.12 -10.57
C ASP A 252 6.60 -14.37 -9.14
N TRP A 253 7.54 -14.54 -8.23
CA TRP A 253 7.28 -14.85 -6.83
C TRP A 253 7.63 -13.73 -5.86
N LYS A 254 8.11 -12.60 -6.38
CA LYS A 254 8.57 -11.44 -5.61
C LYS A 254 7.58 -10.99 -4.54
N ASN A 255 6.32 -10.77 -4.95
CA ASN A 255 5.31 -10.28 -4.02
C ASN A 255 4.88 -11.36 -3.02
N LYS A 256 4.80 -12.60 -3.45
CA LYS A 256 4.43 -13.72 -2.58
C LYS A 256 5.49 -14.01 -1.52
N ALA A 257 6.76 -13.88 -1.90
CA ALA A 257 7.87 -14.09 -0.96
C ALA A 257 7.89 -13.04 0.15
N ALA A 258 7.57 -11.79 -0.17
CA ALA A 258 7.53 -10.71 0.81
C ALA A 258 6.45 -10.94 1.89
N ASP A 259 5.27 -11.43 1.47
CA ASP A 259 4.13 -11.63 2.38
C ASP A 259 4.28 -12.87 3.27
N GLU A 260 4.88 -13.96 2.74
CA GLU A 260 4.88 -15.26 3.43
C GLU A 260 6.20 -15.58 4.16
N LEU A 261 7.28 -14.86 3.87
CA LEU A 261 8.60 -15.12 4.43
C LEU A 261 9.04 -14.10 5.49
N SER A 262 8.14 -13.22 5.91
CA SER A 262 8.35 -12.28 7.02
C SER A 262 8.57 -12.98 8.38
N GLU A 263 8.22 -14.25 8.50
CA GLU A 263 8.60 -15.06 9.65
C GLU A 263 10.04 -15.56 9.45
N SER A 264 10.96 -14.97 10.18
CA SER A 264 12.39 -15.27 10.33
C SER A 264 12.90 -16.51 9.57
N VAL A 265 13.47 -16.29 8.38
CA VAL A 265 14.26 -17.32 7.69
C VAL A 265 15.64 -17.31 8.32
N THR A 266 15.80 -18.01 9.43
CA THR A 266 17.12 -18.17 10.10
C THR A 266 17.85 -19.42 9.68
N GLU A 267 17.25 -20.29 8.85
CA GLU A 267 17.81 -21.56 8.44
C GLU A 267 17.67 -21.80 6.93
N GLU A 268 18.66 -22.48 6.36
CA GLU A 268 18.63 -22.99 5.00
C GLU A 268 17.50 -24.04 4.86
N THR A 269 16.32 -23.60 4.44
CA THR A 269 15.22 -24.52 4.19
C THR A 269 15.16 -24.83 2.69
N PRO A 270 15.36 -26.09 2.27
CA PRO A 270 15.39 -26.43 0.85
C PRO A 270 14.01 -26.24 0.21
N PHE A 271 14.04 -25.66 -0.99
CA PHE A 271 12.88 -25.62 -1.85
C PHE A 271 12.94 -26.83 -2.80
N SER A 272 11.80 -27.47 -2.97
CA SER A 272 11.61 -28.52 -3.99
C SER A 272 10.38 -28.21 -4.81
N ALA A 273 10.43 -28.60 -6.08
CA ALA A 273 9.30 -28.45 -6.96
C ALA A 273 9.09 -29.73 -7.75
N ARG A 274 7.85 -30.06 -8.02
CA ARG A 274 7.46 -31.20 -8.86
C ARG A 274 6.46 -30.79 -9.91
N LEU A 275 6.63 -31.32 -11.12
CA LEU A 275 5.70 -31.16 -12.20
C LEU A 275 4.68 -32.28 -12.16
N ILE A 276 3.41 -31.92 -12.14
CA ILE A 276 2.30 -32.88 -12.23
C ILE A 276 1.59 -32.66 -13.55
N ILE A 277 1.45 -33.74 -14.30
CA ILE A 277 0.80 -33.76 -15.60
C ILE A 277 -0.48 -34.57 -15.48
N THR A 278 -1.61 -33.97 -15.82
CA THR A 278 -2.89 -34.65 -15.89
C THR A 278 -3.21 -34.96 -17.34
N SER A 279 -3.40 -36.24 -17.65
CA SER A 279 -3.80 -36.66 -18.98
C SER A 279 -5.31 -36.48 -19.21
N LYS A 280 -5.74 -36.52 -20.49
CA LYS A 280 -7.16 -36.39 -20.86
C LYS A 280 -8.07 -37.48 -20.28
N ASN A 281 -7.52 -38.62 -19.89
CA ASN A 281 -8.26 -39.68 -19.20
C ASN A 281 -8.28 -39.51 -17.66
N GLY A 282 -7.74 -38.42 -17.13
CA GLY A 282 -7.71 -38.12 -15.72
C GLY A 282 -6.58 -38.75 -14.90
N THR A 283 -5.65 -39.47 -15.57
CA THR A 283 -4.47 -40.04 -14.87
C THR A 283 -3.44 -38.95 -14.59
N GLU A 284 -2.96 -38.90 -13.34
CA GLU A 284 -1.86 -38.01 -12.96
C GLU A 284 -0.51 -38.72 -13.00
N CYS A 285 0.48 -38.03 -13.52
CA CYS A 285 1.87 -38.43 -13.57
C CYS A 285 2.74 -37.35 -12.90
N VAL A 286 3.76 -37.75 -12.12
CA VAL A 286 4.65 -36.88 -11.35
C VAL A 286 6.10 -37.12 -11.79
#